data_1163d59e4ac18b7187b462bb203217be
#
_entry.id   1163d59e4ac18b7187b462bb203217be
#
_cell.length_a   1.000
_cell.length_b   1.000
_cell.length_c   1.000
_cell.angle_alpha   90.00
_cell.angle_beta   90.00
_cell.angle_gamma   90.00
#
_symmetry.space_group_name_H-M   'P 1'
#
loop_
_entity.id
_entity.type
_entity.pdbx_description
1 polymer ?
#
loop_
_entity_poly.entity_id
_entity_poly.type
_entity_poly.pdbx_seq_one_letter_code
_entity_poly.pdbx_strand_id
1 'polypeptide(L)'
;PAGPLAWMTHRSSLAAGESLSHNHPFAFVYAERGSHGLKSELLITEVFAEDTGHTAGQQETIVSTLNQGEGAAVRPGSNHVHEASGGPSTFWETRLDVPDYILADPAVETVFVSPTLEGIPKNPLAVFVLVKVPPGGETSVHTHPGPEFIYQLSGGIDYQNDIVGMLQMTNGDIEGIPPATSVQKRNPSGGTAAFLSWFLVDPSQP
;
A
#
# COMPACT_ATOMS: atom_id res chain seq x y z
N PRO A 1 11.66 12.49 4.93
CA PRO A 1 12.74 12.66 3.94
C PRO A 1 12.73 14.07 3.37
N ALA A 2 13.92 14.67 3.21
CA ALA A 2 14.07 15.97 2.56
C ALA A 2 14.36 15.70 1.07
N GLY A 3 13.33 15.63 0.24
CA GLY A 3 13.50 15.39 -1.19
C GLY A 3 12.16 15.11 -1.88
N PRO A 4 12.17 15.01 -3.21
CA PRO A 4 10.99 14.64 -3.96
C PRO A 4 10.56 13.22 -3.59
N LEU A 5 9.29 13.01 -3.31
CA LEU A 5 8.72 11.72 -2.91
C LEU A 5 8.17 10.96 -4.11
N ALA A 6 8.28 9.65 -4.05
CA ALA A 6 7.64 8.73 -4.99
C ALA A 6 7.05 7.52 -4.24
N TRP A 7 6.08 6.87 -4.84
CA TRP A 7 5.65 5.56 -4.39
C TRP A 7 6.58 4.48 -4.96
N MET A 8 7.04 3.62 -4.09
CA MET A 8 7.87 2.47 -4.45
C MET A 8 7.20 1.20 -3.94
N THR A 9 6.92 0.30 -4.84
CA THR A 9 6.27 -0.98 -4.51
C THR A 9 7.23 -2.13 -4.73
N HIS A 10 7.45 -2.88 -3.67
CA HIS A 10 8.30 -4.06 -3.65
C HIS A 10 7.45 -5.31 -3.39
N ARG A 11 7.84 -6.42 -3.98
CA ARG A 11 7.27 -7.73 -3.75
C ARG A 11 8.34 -8.65 -3.20
N SER A 12 8.06 -9.28 -2.08
CA SER A 12 8.99 -10.18 -1.41
C SER A 12 8.35 -11.54 -1.19
N SER A 13 9.17 -12.59 -1.28
CA SER A 13 8.76 -13.95 -0.98
C SER A 13 9.69 -14.53 0.07
N LEU A 14 9.12 -15.06 1.16
CA LEU A 14 9.84 -15.71 2.25
C LEU A 14 9.47 -17.20 2.27
N ALA A 15 10.46 -18.07 2.39
CA ALA A 15 10.23 -19.47 2.68
C ALA A 15 9.76 -19.66 4.13
N ALA A 16 9.18 -20.81 4.44
CA ALA A 16 8.71 -21.10 5.80
C ALA A 16 9.82 -20.93 6.83
N GLY A 17 9.59 -20.12 7.85
CA GLY A 17 10.53 -19.81 8.92
C GLY A 17 11.56 -18.72 8.59
N GLU A 18 11.54 -18.17 7.37
CA GLU A 18 12.38 -17.01 7.03
C GLU A 18 11.80 -15.71 7.56
N SER A 19 12.69 -14.75 7.74
CA SER A 19 12.35 -13.39 8.16
C SER A 19 13.21 -12.36 7.43
N LEU A 20 12.66 -11.18 7.23
CA LEU A 20 13.30 -10.00 6.66
C LEU A 20 13.11 -8.82 7.62
N SER A 21 14.21 -8.18 8.02
CA SER A 21 14.17 -7.03 8.94
C SER A 21 14.75 -5.79 8.28
N HIS A 22 14.02 -4.70 8.36
CA HIS A 22 14.48 -3.41 7.83
C HIS A 22 13.76 -2.22 8.49
N ASN A 23 14.19 -1.03 8.09
CA ASN A 23 13.61 0.25 8.52
C ASN A 23 13.49 1.15 7.29
N HIS A 24 12.39 1.83 7.17
CA HIS A 24 12.15 2.79 6.09
C HIS A 24 11.11 3.84 6.53
N PRO A 25 10.83 4.85 5.70
CA PRO A 25 9.68 5.73 5.88
C PRO A 25 8.36 4.98 5.89
N PHE A 26 7.26 5.70 5.86
CA PHE A 26 5.91 5.14 5.83
C PHE A 26 5.72 4.10 4.72
N ALA A 27 5.07 2.96 5.06
CA ALA A 27 4.69 1.94 4.09
C ALA A 27 3.34 1.30 4.39
N PHE A 28 2.75 0.71 3.35
CA PHE A 28 1.69 -0.29 3.46
C PHE A 28 2.25 -1.68 3.15
N VAL A 29 1.86 -2.66 3.95
CA VAL A 29 2.15 -4.08 3.73
C VAL A 29 0.86 -4.78 3.34
N TYR A 30 0.89 -5.62 2.32
CA TYR A 30 -0.23 -6.42 1.84
C TYR A 30 0.18 -7.88 1.68
N ALA A 31 -0.54 -8.80 2.32
CA ALA A 31 -0.28 -10.23 2.22
C ALA A 31 -0.93 -10.80 0.94
N GLU A 32 -0.11 -11.06 -0.09
CA GLU A 32 -0.58 -11.62 -1.36
C GLU A 32 -0.88 -13.10 -1.26
N ARG A 33 0.00 -13.86 -0.59
CA ARG A 33 -0.12 -15.32 -0.43
C ARG A 33 0.39 -15.75 0.93
N GLY A 34 -0.28 -16.77 1.49
CA GLY A 34 0.07 -17.33 2.77
C GLY A 34 -0.31 -16.43 3.94
N SER A 35 0.18 -16.79 5.12
CA SER A 35 0.05 -15.98 6.33
C SER A 35 1.36 -15.23 6.57
N HIS A 36 1.26 -13.95 6.75
CA HIS A 36 2.40 -13.03 6.88
C HIS A 36 2.44 -12.41 8.27
N GLY A 37 3.51 -12.67 9.02
CA GLY A 37 3.78 -12.03 10.30
C GLY A 37 4.46 -10.69 10.11
N LEU A 38 3.97 -9.67 10.80
CA LEU A 38 4.56 -8.33 10.85
C LEU A 38 4.76 -7.93 12.30
N LYS A 39 6.01 -7.74 12.69
CA LYS A 39 6.40 -7.21 14.02
C LYS A 39 6.93 -5.81 13.83
N SER A 40 6.36 -4.84 14.56
CA SER A 40 6.78 -3.44 14.52
C SER A 40 7.10 -2.93 15.91
N GLU A 41 8.19 -2.18 16.04
CA GLU A 41 8.51 -1.49 17.27
C GLU A 41 7.77 -0.16 17.34
N LEU A 42 7.10 0.10 18.45
CA LEU A 42 6.40 1.33 18.74
C LEU A 42 7.03 2.01 19.96
N LEU A 43 7.46 3.26 19.80
CA LEU A 43 7.80 4.10 20.93
C LEU A 43 6.55 4.85 21.43
N ILE A 44 6.19 4.64 22.68
CA ILE A 44 5.08 5.35 23.31
C ILE A 44 5.59 6.73 23.73
N THR A 45 5.12 7.77 23.07
CA THR A 45 5.55 9.15 23.33
C THR A 45 4.64 9.87 24.33
N GLU A 46 3.36 9.50 24.41
CA GLU A 46 2.36 10.09 25.27
C GLU A 46 1.48 9.00 25.91
N VAL A 47 1.11 9.18 27.17
CA VAL A 47 0.21 8.29 27.91
C VAL A 47 -0.96 9.14 28.42
N PHE A 48 -2.18 8.77 28.07
CA PHE A 48 -3.38 9.41 28.59
C PHE A 48 -3.68 8.92 30.02
N ALA A 49 -4.35 9.76 30.81
CA ALA A 49 -4.57 9.48 32.24
C ALA A 49 -5.38 8.19 32.49
N GLU A 50 -6.22 7.79 31.56
CA GLU A 50 -7.00 6.54 31.58
C GLU A 50 -6.24 5.31 31.11
N ASP A 51 -5.06 5.47 30.53
CA ASP A 51 -4.21 4.37 30.08
C ASP A 51 -3.25 3.96 31.21
N THR A 52 -3.59 2.89 31.91
CA THR A 52 -2.79 2.37 33.02
C THR A 52 -1.79 1.30 32.63
N GLY A 53 -1.77 0.88 31.35
CA GLY A 53 -0.92 -0.19 30.84
C GLY A 53 0.40 0.26 30.24
N HIS A 54 0.57 1.56 29.97
CA HIS A 54 1.71 2.10 29.24
C HIS A 54 2.44 3.20 30.01
N THR A 55 3.72 3.39 29.65
CA THR A 55 4.58 4.45 30.20
C THR A 55 5.26 5.20 29.06
N ALA A 56 5.26 6.52 29.11
CA ALA A 56 5.97 7.33 28.09
C ALA A 56 7.45 6.96 28.05
N GLY A 57 8.00 6.78 26.85
CA GLY A 57 9.36 6.28 26.61
C GLY A 57 9.47 4.76 26.59
N GLN A 58 8.39 4.04 26.84
CA GLN A 58 8.34 2.57 26.71
C GLN A 58 8.36 2.18 25.23
N GLN A 59 9.12 1.14 24.90
CA GLN A 59 9.04 0.48 23.59
C GLN A 59 8.11 -0.71 23.69
N GLU A 60 7.22 -0.81 22.74
CA GLU A 60 6.34 -1.97 22.57
C GLU A 60 6.58 -2.63 21.22
N THR A 61 6.46 -3.94 21.17
CA THR A 61 6.44 -4.71 19.92
C THR A 61 4.99 -5.06 19.60
N ILE A 62 4.49 -4.47 18.52
CA ILE A 62 3.19 -4.85 17.96
C ILE A 62 3.41 -6.01 17.00
N VAL A 63 2.72 -7.11 17.24
CA VAL A 63 2.72 -8.30 16.39
C VAL A 63 1.38 -8.40 15.69
N SER A 64 1.40 -8.38 14.36
CA SER A 64 0.23 -8.58 13.51
C SER A 64 0.43 -9.81 12.65
N THR A 65 -0.61 -10.61 12.48
CA THR A 65 -0.66 -11.67 11.48
C THR A 65 -1.64 -11.26 10.40
N LEU A 66 -1.14 -11.10 9.19
CA LEU A 66 -1.94 -10.78 8.01
C LEU A 66 -2.27 -12.06 7.26
N ASN A 67 -3.54 -12.37 7.11
CA ASN A 67 -3.99 -13.43 6.23
C ASN A 67 -3.95 -12.96 4.77
N GLN A 68 -4.01 -13.87 3.84
CA GLN A 68 -4.07 -13.53 2.42
C GLN A 68 -5.19 -12.50 2.13
N GLY A 69 -4.84 -11.40 1.50
CA GLY A 69 -5.76 -10.30 1.17
C GLY A 69 -5.89 -9.24 2.26
N GLU A 70 -5.21 -9.40 3.40
CA GLU A 70 -5.15 -8.39 4.46
C GLU A 70 -3.91 -7.51 4.34
N GLY A 71 -3.97 -6.32 4.94
CA GLY A 71 -2.87 -5.37 4.94
C GLY A 71 -2.76 -4.59 6.24
N ALA A 72 -1.60 -3.98 6.44
CA ALA A 72 -1.30 -3.12 7.57
C ALA A 72 -0.43 -1.93 7.14
N ALA A 73 -0.47 -0.87 7.92
CA ALA A 73 0.43 0.27 7.77
C ALA A 73 1.63 0.13 8.71
N VAL A 74 2.81 0.44 8.19
CA VAL A 74 4.06 0.56 8.97
C VAL A 74 4.36 2.03 9.17
N ARG A 75 4.56 2.42 10.43
CA ARG A 75 4.84 3.83 10.78
C ARG A 75 6.25 4.24 10.32
N PRO A 76 6.43 5.52 9.97
CA PRO A 76 7.74 6.03 9.57
C PRO A 76 8.80 5.80 10.64
N GLY A 77 9.97 5.28 10.22
CA GLY A 77 11.12 5.07 11.09
C GLY A 77 10.98 3.91 12.08
N SER A 78 9.92 3.13 12.01
CA SER A 78 9.75 1.94 12.83
C SER A 78 10.64 0.80 12.31
N ASN A 79 11.46 0.22 13.19
CA ASN A 79 12.07 -1.07 12.90
C ASN A 79 10.97 -2.11 12.84
N HIS A 80 10.98 -2.92 11.80
CA HIS A 80 9.99 -3.98 11.67
C HIS A 80 10.58 -5.24 11.04
N VAL A 81 9.91 -6.34 11.29
CA VAL A 81 10.30 -7.67 10.83
C VAL A 81 9.11 -8.32 10.14
N HIS A 82 9.35 -8.77 8.92
CA HIS A 82 8.44 -9.62 8.16
C HIS A 82 8.79 -11.07 8.43
N GLU A 83 7.79 -11.93 8.68
CA GLU A 83 8.00 -13.33 9.01
C GLU A 83 7.04 -14.25 8.24
N ALA A 84 7.56 -15.40 7.81
CA ALA A 84 6.79 -16.49 7.24
C ALA A 84 6.64 -17.65 8.26
N SER A 85 5.95 -17.42 9.37
CA SER A 85 5.89 -18.35 10.51
C SER A 85 4.98 -19.56 10.30
N GLY A 86 3.94 -19.43 9.48
CA GLY A 86 2.94 -20.47 9.23
C GLY A 86 3.11 -21.25 7.92
N GLY A 87 4.17 -20.98 7.16
CA GLY A 87 4.41 -21.50 5.82
C GLY A 87 5.00 -20.42 4.92
N PRO A 88 5.31 -20.70 3.65
CA PRO A 88 5.81 -19.67 2.73
C PRO A 88 4.82 -18.52 2.59
N SER A 89 5.31 -17.30 2.55
CA SER A 89 4.48 -16.11 2.35
C SER A 89 5.04 -15.23 1.24
N THR A 90 4.14 -14.56 0.52
CA THR A 90 4.47 -13.49 -0.44
C THR A 90 3.70 -12.25 -0.02
N PHE A 91 4.39 -11.13 0.07
CA PHE A 91 3.80 -9.87 0.47
C PHE A 91 4.31 -8.73 -0.40
N TRP A 92 3.52 -7.67 -0.43
CA TRP A 92 3.84 -6.41 -1.06
C TRP A 92 4.10 -5.36 -0.01
N GLU A 93 5.06 -4.50 -0.29
CA GLU A 93 5.35 -3.33 0.51
C GLU A 93 5.37 -2.11 -0.39
N THR A 94 4.40 -1.21 -0.19
CA THR A 94 4.27 0.04 -0.92
C THR A 94 4.71 1.18 -0.02
N ARG A 95 5.84 1.80 -0.35
CA ARG A 95 6.50 2.84 0.44
C ARG A 95 6.41 4.20 -0.22
N LEU A 96 6.30 5.24 0.60
CA LEU A 96 6.45 6.62 0.17
C LEU A 96 7.84 7.09 0.58
N ASP A 97 8.75 7.19 -0.38
CA ASP A 97 10.17 7.48 -0.13
C ASP A 97 10.81 8.31 -1.25
N VAL A 98 12.07 8.67 -1.06
CA VAL A 98 12.89 9.31 -2.11
C VAL A 98 13.34 8.24 -3.11
N PRO A 99 13.19 8.47 -4.44
CA PRO A 99 13.39 7.43 -5.47
C PRO A 99 14.76 6.75 -5.50
N ASP A 100 15.78 7.40 -4.94
CA ASP A 100 17.16 6.89 -4.98
C ASP A 100 17.43 5.77 -3.97
N TYR A 101 16.48 5.46 -3.09
CA TYR A 101 16.62 4.39 -2.10
C TYR A 101 16.17 3.04 -2.68
N ILE A 102 17.09 2.27 -3.20
CA ILE A 102 16.85 0.91 -3.71
C ILE A 102 17.29 -0.10 -2.65
N LEU A 103 16.38 -0.98 -2.23
CA LEU A 103 16.75 -2.16 -1.46
C LEU A 103 17.53 -3.13 -2.35
N ALA A 104 18.82 -3.28 -2.07
CA ALA A 104 19.68 -4.26 -2.75
C ALA A 104 19.54 -5.64 -2.05
N ASP A 105 18.34 -6.20 -2.00
CA ASP A 105 18.08 -7.53 -1.48
C ASP A 105 17.57 -8.42 -2.62
N PRO A 106 18.24 -9.55 -2.93
CA PRO A 106 17.82 -10.46 -4.01
C PRO A 106 16.45 -11.12 -3.74
N ALA A 107 15.96 -11.13 -2.50
CA ALA A 107 14.61 -11.60 -2.16
C ALA A 107 13.52 -10.55 -2.42
N VAL A 108 13.89 -9.34 -2.83
CA VAL A 108 12.99 -8.22 -3.03
C VAL A 108 12.91 -7.86 -4.51
N GLU A 109 11.75 -8.04 -5.12
CA GLU A 109 11.45 -7.60 -6.47
C GLU A 109 10.89 -6.17 -6.45
N THR A 110 11.53 -5.22 -7.11
CA THR A 110 10.93 -3.90 -7.35
C THR A 110 9.89 -4.03 -8.46
N VAL A 111 8.62 -3.90 -8.11
CA VAL A 111 7.50 -4.02 -9.03
C VAL A 111 7.22 -2.69 -9.72
N PHE A 112 7.32 -1.60 -8.97
CA PHE A 112 6.94 -0.28 -9.46
C PHE A 112 7.67 0.84 -8.68
N VAL A 113 8.06 1.86 -9.43
CA VAL A 113 8.48 3.17 -8.89
C VAL A 113 7.73 4.24 -9.66
N SER A 114 6.95 5.05 -8.96
CA SER A 114 6.22 6.14 -9.60
C SER A 114 7.17 7.26 -10.06
N PRO A 115 6.72 8.11 -10.98
CA PRO A 115 7.28 9.46 -11.09
C PRO A 115 7.23 10.18 -9.74
N THR A 116 8.03 11.21 -9.59
CA THR A 116 7.94 12.13 -8.46
C THR A 116 6.52 12.64 -8.30
N LEU A 117 6.00 12.57 -7.09
CA LEU A 117 4.63 12.98 -6.79
C LEU A 117 4.53 14.52 -6.79
N GLU A 118 3.53 15.02 -7.48
CA GLU A 118 3.14 16.43 -7.48
C GLU A 118 1.78 16.59 -6.80
N GLY A 119 1.48 17.78 -6.30
CA GLY A 119 0.19 18.09 -5.68
C GLY A 119 -0.06 17.36 -4.36
N ILE A 120 0.99 16.98 -3.63
CA ILE A 120 0.84 16.37 -2.31
C ILE A 120 0.22 17.38 -1.35
N PRO A 121 -0.90 17.04 -0.66
CA PRO A 121 -1.49 17.89 0.36
C PRO A 121 -0.50 18.21 1.49
N LYS A 122 -0.67 19.33 2.16
CA LYS A 122 0.23 19.77 3.24
C LYS A 122 0.31 18.76 4.40
N ASN A 123 -0.82 18.16 4.75
CA ASN A 123 -0.94 17.13 5.80
C ASN A 123 -1.65 15.92 5.19
N PRO A 124 -0.96 15.12 4.35
CA PRO A 124 -1.62 14.06 3.62
C PRO A 124 -2.00 12.90 4.52
N LEU A 125 -3.19 12.35 4.29
CA LEU A 125 -3.54 11.01 4.73
C LEU A 125 -3.23 10.03 3.58
N ALA A 126 -2.40 9.04 3.85
CA ALA A 126 -2.17 7.95 2.91
C ALA A 126 -3.27 6.89 3.06
N VAL A 127 -3.84 6.50 1.94
CA VAL A 127 -4.89 5.48 1.87
C VAL A 127 -4.41 4.33 0.99
N PHE A 128 -4.64 3.10 1.43
CA PHE A 128 -4.35 1.89 0.68
C PHE A 128 -5.55 0.95 0.79
N VAL A 129 -6.12 0.55 -0.34
CA VAL A 129 -7.33 -0.27 -0.39
C VAL A 129 -7.22 -1.41 -1.40
N LEU A 130 -7.78 -2.55 -1.03
CA LEU A 130 -8.10 -3.63 -1.96
C LEU A 130 -9.54 -3.46 -2.43
N VAL A 131 -9.72 -3.18 -3.72
CA VAL A 131 -11.04 -3.01 -4.34
C VAL A 131 -11.41 -4.29 -5.06
N LYS A 132 -12.61 -4.81 -4.79
CA LYS A 132 -13.20 -5.95 -5.49
C LYS A 132 -14.45 -5.50 -6.22
N VAL A 133 -14.44 -5.65 -7.55
CA VAL A 133 -15.56 -5.28 -8.41
C VAL A 133 -16.24 -6.56 -8.88
N PRO A 134 -17.52 -6.80 -8.51
CA PRO A 134 -18.24 -7.99 -8.95
C PRO A 134 -18.47 -7.97 -10.47
N PRO A 135 -18.86 -9.11 -11.07
CA PRO A 135 -19.21 -9.16 -12.48
C PRO A 135 -20.26 -8.10 -12.86
N GLY A 136 -19.98 -7.31 -13.90
CA GLY A 136 -20.84 -6.22 -14.36
C GLY A 136 -20.92 -5.01 -13.42
N GLY A 137 -20.21 -5.05 -12.29
CA GLY A 137 -20.16 -3.94 -11.34
C GLY A 137 -19.28 -2.78 -11.82
N GLU A 138 -19.49 -1.62 -11.25
CA GLU A 138 -18.71 -0.41 -11.52
C GLU A 138 -18.56 0.45 -10.28
N THR A 139 -17.50 1.26 -10.24
CA THR A 139 -17.36 2.33 -9.24
C THR A 139 -18.20 3.53 -9.69
N SER A 140 -18.52 4.43 -8.74
CA SER A 140 -19.00 5.77 -9.14
C SER A 140 -17.93 6.50 -9.96
N VAL A 141 -18.33 7.48 -10.76
CA VAL A 141 -17.39 8.48 -11.28
C VAL A 141 -16.96 9.35 -10.10
N HIS A 142 -15.66 9.46 -9.89
CA HIS A 142 -15.10 10.21 -8.76
C HIS A 142 -13.72 10.80 -9.07
N THR A 143 -13.26 11.68 -8.22
CA THR A 143 -11.91 12.28 -8.25
C THR A 143 -11.27 12.14 -6.88
N HIS A 144 -9.94 12.21 -6.83
CA HIS A 144 -9.18 12.35 -5.59
C HIS A 144 -8.40 13.67 -5.60
N PRO A 145 -8.28 14.37 -4.45
CA PRO A 145 -7.53 15.63 -4.37
C PRO A 145 -6.02 15.44 -4.50
N GLY A 146 -5.50 14.24 -4.27
CA GLY A 146 -4.10 13.86 -4.42
C GLY A 146 -3.88 12.81 -5.51
N PRO A 147 -2.61 12.47 -5.80
CA PRO A 147 -2.28 11.44 -6.79
C PRO A 147 -2.72 10.05 -6.31
N GLU A 148 -3.32 9.28 -7.22
CA GLU A 148 -3.72 7.87 -7.01
C GLU A 148 -2.88 6.97 -7.92
N PHE A 149 -2.63 5.74 -7.46
CA PHE A 149 -2.11 4.65 -8.28
C PHE A 149 -3.00 3.43 -8.13
N ILE A 150 -3.16 2.69 -9.20
CA ILE A 150 -3.90 1.43 -9.21
C ILE A 150 -3.05 0.33 -9.82
N TYR A 151 -3.16 -0.88 -9.27
CA TYR A 151 -2.51 -2.09 -9.77
C TYR A 151 -3.51 -3.22 -9.89
N GLN A 152 -3.68 -3.77 -11.09
CA GLN A 152 -4.63 -4.84 -11.36
C GLN A 152 -4.09 -6.18 -10.86
N LEU A 153 -4.72 -6.75 -9.82
CA LEU A 153 -4.31 -8.02 -9.20
C LEU A 153 -4.89 -9.25 -9.90
N SER A 154 -6.16 -9.16 -10.31
CA SER A 154 -6.84 -10.29 -10.95
C SER A 154 -8.07 -9.84 -11.73
N GLY A 155 -8.44 -10.63 -12.76
CA GLY A 155 -9.47 -10.25 -13.70
C GLY A 155 -9.05 -9.09 -14.57
N GLY A 156 -10.02 -8.39 -15.16
CA GLY A 156 -9.78 -7.19 -15.95
C GLY A 156 -10.82 -6.11 -15.66
N ILE A 157 -10.43 -4.87 -15.82
CA ILE A 157 -11.33 -3.72 -15.71
C ILE A 157 -11.23 -2.84 -16.95
N ASP A 158 -12.37 -2.29 -17.38
CA ASP A 158 -12.42 -1.11 -18.24
C ASP A 158 -12.25 0.10 -17.32
N TYR A 159 -11.11 0.78 -17.47
CA TYR A 159 -10.75 1.96 -16.71
C TYR A 159 -10.95 3.19 -17.58
N GLN A 160 -11.87 4.05 -17.17
CA GLN A 160 -12.12 5.32 -17.83
C GLN A 160 -11.49 6.46 -17.05
N ASN A 161 -10.79 7.31 -17.77
CA ASN A 161 -10.04 8.45 -17.24
C ASN A 161 -10.22 9.63 -18.19
N ASP A 162 -10.53 10.84 -17.69
CA ASP A 162 -10.82 12.01 -18.50
C ASP A 162 -9.59 12.62 -19.20
N ILE A 163 -8.38 12.17 -18.86
CA ILE A 163 -7.14 12.59 -19.53
C ILE A 163 -6.80 11.66 -20.70
N VAL A 164 -6.79 10.34 -20.46
CA VAL A 164 -6.33 9.33 -21.42
C VAL A 164 -7.45 8.56 -22.10
N GLY A 165 -8.69 8.74 -21.66
CA GLY A 165 -9.86 8.03 -22.18
C GLY A 165 -10.05 6.65 -21.56
N MET A 166 -10.46 5.67 -22.36
CA MET A 166 -10.74 4.30 -21.93
C MET A 166 -9.51 3.43 -22.10
N LEU A 167 -9.08 2.78 -21.03
CA LEU A 167 -8.05 1.76 -21.02
C LEU A 167 -8.64 0.42 -20.56
N GLN A 168 -8.13 -0.69 -21.09
CA GLN A 168 -8.40 -2.02 -20.57
C GLN A 168 -7.21 -2.45 -19.72
N MET A 169 -7.42 -2.64 -18.43
CA MET A 169 -6.39 -3.10 -17.50
C MET A 169 -6.56 -4.58 -17.22
N THR A 170 -5.48 -5.31 -17.31
CA THR A 170 -5.38 -6.73 -17.04
C THR A 170 -4.41 -6.99 -15.89
N ASN A 171 -4.34 -8.23 -15.42
CA ASN A 171 -3.45 -8.61 -14.31
C ASN A 171 -1.99 -8.16 -14.55
N GLY A 172 -1.44 -7.40 -13.62
CA GLY A 172 -0.10 -6.83 -13.67
C GLY A 172 -0.02 -5.40 -14.22
N ASP A 173 -1.10 -4.88 -14.81
CA ASP A 173 -1.11 -3.50 -15.28
C ASP A 173 -1.19 -2.52 -14.13
N ILE A 174 -0.50 -1.40 -14.28
CA ILE A 174 -0.46 -0.30 -13.33
C ILE A 174 -0.77 1.01 -14.03
N GLU A 175 -1.49 1.90 -13.34
CA GLU A 175 -1.84 3.23 -13.84
C GLU A 175 -1.65 4.27 -12.75
N GLY A 176 -1.09 5.42 -13.11
CA GLY A 176 -0.97 6.60 -12.27
C GLY A 176 -2.00 7.65 -12.63
N ILE A 177 -2.69 8.17 -11.62
CA ILE A 177 -3.82 9.09 -11.78
C ILE A 177 -3.43 10.43 -11.14
N PRO A 178 -3.27 11.50 -11.93
CA PRO A 178 -3.00 12.83 -11.38
C PRO A 178 -4.12 13.32 -10.47
N PRO A 179 -3.81 14.27 -9.55
CA PRO A 179 -4.84 14.90 -8.71
C PRO A 179 -6.02 15.46 -9.53
N ALA A 180 -7.22 15.36 -8.97
CA ALA A 180 -8.47 15.88 -9.53
C ALA A 180 -8.89 15.27 -10.89
N THR A 181 -8.28 14.17 -11.31
CA THR A 181 -8.67 13.44 -12.51
C THR A 181 -9.94 12.65 -12.26
N SER A 182 -10.94 12.81 -13.13
CA SER A 182 -12.19 12.05 -13.09
C SER A 182 -11.98 10.62 -13.59
N VAL A 183 -12.35 9.63 -12.79
CA VAL A 183 -12.16 8.22 -13.11
C VAL A 183 -13.38 7.36 -12.80
N GLN A 184 -13.52 6.27 -13.55
CA GLN A 184 -14.48 5.19 -13.31
C GLN A 184 -13.83 3.84 -13.65
N LYS A 185 -14.10 2.83 -12.86
CA LYS A 185 -13.63 1.45 -13.12
C LYS A 185 -14.84 0.54 -13.24
N ARG A 186 -14.90 -0.26 -14.33
CA ARG A 186 -15.99 -1.19 -14.63
C ARG A 186 -15.43 -2.59 -14.85
N ASN A 187 -16.08 -3.60 -14.33
CA ASN A 187 -15.74 -4.99 -14.57
C ASN A 187 -16.64 -5.58 -15.68
N PRO A 188 -16.17 -5.72 -16.92
CA PRO A 188 -16.96 -6.30 -18.02
C PRO A 188 -16.97 -7.84 -18.00
N SER A 189 -16.18 -8.47 -17.12
CA SER A 189 -15.98 -9.93 -17.10
C SER A 189 -17.06 -10.66 -16.33
N GLY A 190 -17.11 -12.00 -16.49
CA GLY A 190 -18.02 -12.87 -15.74
C GLY A 190 -17.52 -13.26 -14.32
N GLY A 191 -16.31 -12.87 -13.94
CA GLY A 191 -15.71 -13.12 -12.62
C GLY A 191 -15.47 -11.81 -11.85
N THR A 192 -15.14 -11.93 -10.56
CA THR A 192 -14.75 -10.76 -9.77
C THR A 192 -13.38 -10.25 -10.22
N ALA A 193 -13.26 -8.97 -10.51
CA ALA A 193 -11.99 -8.28 -10.70
C ALA A 193 -11.51 -7.68 -9.38
N ALA A 194 -10.19 -7.67 -9.16
CA ALA A 194 -9.59 -7.07 -7.97
C ALA A 194 -8.37 -6.23 -8.32
N PHE A 195 -8.26 -5.06 -7.70
CA PHE A 195 -7.10 -4.19 -7.83
C PHE A 195 -6.74 -3.54 -6.50
N LEU A 196 -5.46 -3.22 -6.35
CA LEU A 196 -4.99 -2.34 -5.29
C LEU A 196 -5.11 -0.90 -5.75
N SER A 197 -5.49 -0.02 -4.83
CA SER A 197 -5.47 1.43 -5.04
C SER A 197 -4.81 2.10 -3.84
N TRP A 198 -3.89 3.03 -4.09
CA TRP A 198 -3.26 3.83 -3.04
C TRP A 198 -3.13 5.28 -3.48
N PHE A 199 -3.39 6.17 -2.56
CA PHE A 199 -3.46 7.61 -2.85
C PHE A 199 -3.23 8.45 -1.61
N LEU A 200 -2.95 9.73 -1.85
CA LEU A 200 -2.81 10.74 -0.82
C LEU A 200 -4.01 11.68 -0.87
N VAL A 201 -4.64 11.90 0.27
CA VAL A 201 -5.77 12.84 0.38
C VAL A 201 -5.50 13.91 1.42
N ASP A 202 -6.14 15.04 1.27
CA ASP A 202 -6.24 16.04 2.32
C ASP A 202 -7.46 15.69 3.19
N PRO A 203 -7.27 15.30 4.47
CA PRO A 203 -8.38 14.92 5.33
C PRO A 203 -9.33 16.07 5.66
N SER A 204 -8.98 17.30 5.32
CA SER A 204 -9.84 18.49 5.46
C SER A 204 -10.76 18.72 4.25
N GLN A 205 -10.55 17.97 3.17
CA GLN A 205 -11.37 18.03 1.96
C GLN A 205 -12.17 16.73 1.81
N PRO A 206 -13.50 16.80 1.66
CA PRO A 206 -14.36 15.62 1.52
C PRO A 206 -14.15 14.91 0.17
#